data_ba768de98878dabce3c5f20e87c139e1
#
_entry.id   ba768de98878dabce3c5f20e87c139e1
#
_cell.length_a   1.000
_cell.length_b   1.000
_cell.length_c   1.000
_cell.angle_alpha   90.00
_cell.angle_beta   90.00
_cell.angle_gamma   90.00
#
_symmetry.space_group_name_H-M   'P 1'
#
loop_
_entity.id
_entity.type
_entity.pdbx_description
1 polymer ?
#
loop_
_entity_poly.entity_id
_entity_poly.type
_entity_poly.pdbx_seq_one_letter_code
_entity_poly.pdbx_strand_id
1 'polypeptide(L)'
;MRHLPVRGPQILPQATLVADHFHLVQLANNTLNLVRRRVTATLCGRRVRKTDPDYGIRKRLLRNREDLSDDKFADMWNRLVDLGEVGEEILSAWIAKEKLRDLLGLVGTGPAHSAISAKLFAFYRWCLQSGIGGLERLAATVGAWQSEVIAAERASLKGRASGGAAGLLPGRAKGIGAALEEAS
;
A
#
# COMPACT_ATOMS: atom_id res chain seq x y z
N MET A 1 -40.55 -30.38 14.20
CA MET A 1 -39.41 -29.41 14.41
C MET A 1 -38.69 -29.24 13.09
N ARG A 2 -38.83 -28.11 12.43
CA ARG A 2 -38.19 -27.80 11.14
C ARG A 2 -36.85 -27.10 11.43
N HIS A 3 -35.74 -27.76 11.07
CA HIS A 3 -34.42 -27.18 11.07
C HIS A 3 -34.34 -26.09 9.97
N LEU A 4 -34.23 -24.84 10.36
CA LEU A 4 -33.85 -23.75 9.47
C LEU A 4 -32.34 -23.80 9.24
N PRO A 5 -31.85 -23.76 7.99
CA PRO A 5 -30.43 -23.66 7.73
C PRO A 5 -29.93 -22.29 8.16
N VAL A 6 -28.96 -22.28 9.07
CA VAL A 6 -28.22 -21.08 9.43
C VAL A 6 -27.39 -20.66 8.21
N ARG A 7 -27.85 -19.61 7.50
CA ARG A 7 -27.02 -18.95 6.49
C ARG A 7 -25.86 -18.28 7.21
N GLY A 8 -24.67 -18.88 7.13
CA GLY A 8 -23.43 -18.20 7.48
C GLY A 8 -23.30 -16.90 6.66
N PRO A 9 -22.62 -15.86 7.21
CA PRO A 9 -22.43 -14.60 6.48
C PRO A 9 -21.69 -14.90 5.18
N GLN A 10 -22.33 -14.61 4.03
CA GLN A 10 -21.66 -14.56 2.74
C GLN A 10 -20.76 -13.31 2.76
N ILE A 11 -19.54 -13.48 3.24
CA ILE A 11 -18.51 -12.47 3.18
C ILE A 11 -18.13 -12.34 1.71
N LEU A 12 -18.44 -11.21 1.10
CA LEU A 12 -18.04 -10.89 -0.27
C LEU A 12 -16.50 -10.88 -0.32
N PRO A 13 -15.84 -11.71 -1.13
CA PRO A 13 -14.37 -11.81 -1.16
C PRO A 13 -13.69 -10.45 -1.41
N GLN A 14 -14.34 -9.58 -2.19
CA GLN A 14 -13.85 -8.25 -2.49
C GLN A 14 -13.93 -7.27 -1.31
N ALA A 15 -14.94 -7.39 -0.44
CA ALA A 15 -15.06 -6.54 0.75
C ALA A 15 -13.97 -6.86 1.78
N THR A 16 -13.59 -8.11 1.94
CA THR A 16 -12.48 -8.53 2.79
C THR A 16 -11.15 -7.93 2.31
N LEU A 17 -10.89 -7.97 0.99
CA LEU A 17 -9.68 -7.43 0.40
C LEU A 17 -9.54 -5.92 0.64
N VAL A 18 -10.60 -5.14 0.47
CA VAL A 18 -10.59 -3.68 0.70
C VAL A 18 -10.38 -3.36 2.17
N ALA A 19 -11.00 -4.10 3.08
CA ALA A 19 -10.81 -3.92 4.52
C ALA A 19 -9.35 -4.18 4.93
N ASP A 20 -8.73 -5.20 4.38
CA ASP A 20 -7.35 -5.59 4.67
C ASP A 20 -6.34 -4.53 4.21
N HIS A 21 -6.50 -3.96 3.01
CA HIS A 21 -5.66 -2.85 2.53
C HIS A 21 -5.73 -1.63 3.45
N PHE A 22 -6.93 -1.25 3.88
CA PHE A 22 -7.12 -0.13 4.80
C PHE A 22 -6.41 -0.38 6.14
N HIS A 23 -6.54 -1.59 6.67
CA HIS A 23 -5.89 -1.97 7.93
C HIS A 23 -4.36 -1.93 7.82
N LEU A 24 -3.77 -2.40 6.72
CA LEU A 24 -2.33 -2.35 6.50
C LEU A 24 -1.79 -0.92 6.38
N VAL A 25 -2.50 -0.05 5.66
CA VAL A 25 -2.14 1.39 5.58
C VAL A 25 -2.26 2.05 6.95
N GLN A 26 -3.31 1.76 7.71
CA GLN A 26 -3.49 2.27 9.06
C GLN A 26 -2.39 1.78 10.01
N LEU A 27 -2.00 0.51 9.89
CA LEU A 27 -0.89 -0.06 10.67
C LEU A 27 0.42 0.65 10.36
N ALA A 28 0.73 0.91 9.09
CA ALA A 28 1.91 1.66 8.69
C ALA A 28 1.92 3.09 9.25
N ASN A 29 0.78 3.79 9.19
CA ASN A 29 0.61 5.12 9.78
C ASN A 29 0.81 5.11 11.31
N ASN A 30 0.27 4.09 11.99
CA ASN A 30 0.44 3.92 13.43
C ASN A 30 1.91 3.63 13.78
N THR A 31 2.58 2.77 13.02
CA THR A 31 4.00 2.46 13.18
C THR A 31 4.85 3.72 13.00
N LEU A 32 4.62 4.50 11.96
CA LEU A 32 5.30 5.79 11.73
C LEU A 32 5.12 6.74 12.94
N ASN A 33 3.89 6.87 13.45
CA ASN A 33 3.64 7.69 14.63
C ASN A 33 4.33 7.16 15.89
N LEU A 34 4.40 5.86 16.08
CA LEU A 34 5.11 5.25 17.21
C LEU A 34 6.62 5.50 17.12
N VAL A 35 7.23 5.31 15.96
CA VAL A 35 8.65 5.61 15.71
C VAL A 35 8.91 7.08 16.01
N ARG A 36 8.18 7.99 15.36
CA ARG A 36 8.31 9.43 15.58
C ARG A 36 8.26 9.81 17.06
N ARG A 37 7.23 9.34 17.79
CA ARG A 37 7.05 9.66 19.22
C ARG A 37 8.14 9.09 20.09
N ARG A 38 8.64 7.89 19.77
CA ARG A 38 9.75 7.27 20.49
C ARG A 38 11.03 8.09 20.35
N VAL A 39 11.46 8.35 19.10
CA VAL A 39 12.72 9.01 18.84
C VAL A 39 12.74 10.46 19.36
N THR A 40 11.62 11.18 19.20
CA THR A 40 11.47 12.54 19.74
C THR A 40 11.47 12.53 21.28
N ALA A 41 10.82 11.56 21.90
CA ALA A 41 10.85 11.45 23.36
C ALA A 41 12.27 11.13 23.88
N THR A 42 13.02 10.28 23.17
CA THR A 42 14.44 10.00 23.50
C THR A 42 15.29 11.25 23.36
N LEU A 43 15.16 12.00 22.25
CA LEU A 43 15.88 13.24 22.04
C LEU A 43 15.60 14.30 23.13
N CYS A 44 14.32 14.48 23.46
CA CYS A 44 13.89 15.50 24.40
C CYS A 44 14.00 15.08 25.88
N GLY A 45 14.29 13.81 26.18
CA GLY A 45 14.27 13.26 27.55
C GLY A 45 12.91 13.34 28.23
N ARG A 46 11.81 13.54 27.47
CA ARG A 46 10.44 13.72 27.96
C ARG A 46 9.39 13.36 26.91
N ARG A 47 8.14 13.28 27.36
CA ARG A 47 6.99 13.08 26.44
C ARG A 47 6.90 14.21 25.40
N VAL A 48 6.60 13.85 24.15
CA VAL A 48 6.42 14.76 23.00
C VAL A 48 5.38 15.85 23.28
N ARG A 49 5.72 17.10 22.93
CA ARG A 49 4.87 18.30 23.10
C ARG A 49 4.61 18.98 21.76
N LYS A 50 3.65 19.91 21.73
CA LYS A 50 3.28 20.69 20.54
C LYS A 50 4.44 21.59 20.02
N THR A 51 5.35 21.94 20.90
CA THR A 51 6.53 22.78 20.60
C THR A 51 7.70 22.01 20.00
N ASP A 52 7.64 20.69 19.97
CA ASP A 52 8.72 19.87 19.44
C ASP A 52 8.81 20.00 17.91
N PRO A 53 10.02 20.00 17.32
CA PRO A 53 10.24 20.31 15.90
C PRO A 53 9.44 19.42 14.93
N ASP A 54 9.32 18.13 15.28
CA ASP A 54 8.61 17.14 14.48
C ASP A 54 7.07 17.23 14.60
N TYR A 55 6.55 17.96 15.60
CA TYR A 55 5.11 18.06 15.80
C TYR A 55 4.41 18.79 14.68
N GLY A 56 5.03 19.83 14.12
CA GLY A 56 4.47 20.63 13.03
C GLY A 56 4.27 19.84 11.73
N ILE A 57 5.15 18.88 11.46
CA ILE A 57 5.11 18.06 10.24
C ILE A 57 4.31 16.77 10.37
N ARG A 58 3.84 16.41 11.58
CA ARG A 58 3.17 15.11 11.84
C ARG A 58 2.00 14.79 10.91
N LYS A 59 1.19 15.83 10.56
CA LYS A 59 0.04 15.66 9.65
C LYS A 59 0.50 15.39 8.21
N ARG A 60 1.63 15.96 7.79
CA ARG A 60 2.22 15.73 6.47
C ARG A 60 2.79 14.33 6.36
N LEU A 61 3.43 13.82 7.42
CA LEU A 61 3.95 12.45 7.48
C LEU A 61 2.87 11.38 7.28
N LEU A 62 1.63 11.66 7.70
CA LEU A 62 0.50 10.75 7.52
C LEU A 62 -0.15 10.85 6.13
N ARG A 63 0.14 11.89 5.36
CA ARG A 63 -0.32 12.01 3.99
C ARG A 63 0.53 11.14 3.07
N ASN A 64 -0.03 10.82 1.92
CA ASN A 64 0.67 10.14 0.86
C ASN A 64 1.57 11.13 0.10
N ARG A 65 2.61 10.64 -0.58
CA ARG A 65 3.52 11.51 -1.34
C ARG A 65 2.76 12.31 -2.39
N GLU A 66 1.83 11.69 -3.10
CA GLU A 66 1.01 12.32 -4.15
C GLU A 66 0.02 13.38 -3.63
N ASP A 67 -0.34 13.32 -2.34
CA ASP A 67 -1.23 14.31 -1.69
C ASP A 67 -0.46 15.54 -1.17
N LEU A 68 0.87 15.54 -1.30
CA LEU A 68 1.74 16.64 -0.91
C LEU A 68 2.24 17.37 -2.15
N SER A 69 2.07 18.71 -2.18
CA SER A 69 2.79 19.53 -3.16
C SER A 69 4.30 19.43 -2.94
N ASP A 70 5.10 19.67 -3.97
CA ASP A 70 6.55 19.56 -3.89
C ASP A 70 7.14 20.48 -2.82
N ASP A 71 6.62 21.70 -2.65
CA ASP A 71 7.05 22.61 -1.59
C ASP A 71 6.79 22.03 -0.18
N LYS A 72 5.61 21.43 0.03
CA LYS A 72 5.27 20.83 1.33
C LYS A 72 6.08 19.58 1.62
N PHE A 73 6.39 18.83 0.57
CA PHE A 73 7.27 17.67 0.67
C PHE A 73 8.70 18.09 0.97
N ALA A 74 9.24 19.07 0.25
CA ALA A 74 10.58 19.60 0.48
C ALA A 74 10.73 20.18 1.90
N ASP A 75 9.77 20.98 2.37
CA ASP A 75 9.78 21.53 3.75
C ASP A 75 9.75 20.39 4.80
N MET A 76 8.92 19.37 4.59
CA MET A 76 8.89 18.20 5.49
C MET A 76 10.22 17.46 5.49
N TRP A 77 10.78 17.22 4.32
CA TRP A 77 12.05 16.50 4.13
C TRP A 77 13.21 17.22 4.79
N ASN A 78 13.37 18.53 4.49
CA ASN A 78 14.45 19.34 5.04
C ASN A 78 14.39 19.41 6.56
N ARG A 79 13.20 19.58 7.15
CA ARG A 79 13.01 19.55 8.60
C ARG A 79 13.44 18.23 9.23
N LEU A 80 13.23 17.11 8.56
CA LEU A 80 13.68 15.81 9.05
C LEU A 80 15.20 15.68 8.93
N VAL A 81 15.79 16.14 7.83
CA VAL A 81 17.26 16.16 7.66
C VAL A 81 17.91 17.02 8.75
N ASP A 82 17.35 18.19 9.07
CA ASP A 82 17.84 19.09 10.12
C ASP A 82 17.79 18.48 11.53
N LEU A 83 16.96 17.44 11.76
CA LEU A 83 16.88 16.71 13.02
C LEU A 83 17.94 15.61 13.15
N GLY A 84 18.79 15.41 12.13
CA GLY A 84 19.86 14.40 12.14
C GLY A 84 19.31 12.99 12.33
N GLU A 85 19.94 12.17 13.16
CA GLU A 85 19.60 10.76 13.39
C GLU A 85 18.11 10.54 13.75
N VAL A 86 17.53 11.44 14.54
CA VAL A 86 16.09 11.37 14.88
C VAL A 86 15.22 11.54 13.65
N GLY A 87 15.57 12.48 12.79
CA GLY A 87 14.86 12.71 11.54
C GLY A 87 15.04 11.57 10.55
N GLU A 88 16.22 10.97 10.49
CA GLU A 88 16.51 9.80 9.64
C GLU A 88 15.65 8.58 10.02
N GLU A 89 15.47 8.30 11.33
CA GLU A 89 14.59 7.24 11.79
C GLU A 89 13.11 7.51 11.39
N ILE A 90 12.64 8.75 11.53
CA ILE A 90 11.29 9.14 11.13
C ILE A 90 11.13 9.01 9.61
N LEU A 91 12.13 9.45 8.85
CA LEU A 91 12.15 9.36 7.39
C LEU A 91 12.14 7.91 6.91
N SER A 92 12.93 7.04 7.57
CA SER A 92 12.94 5.61 7.30
C SER A 92 11.56 4.98 7.49
N ALA A 93 10.86 5.38 8.55
CA ALA A 93 9.50 4.91 8.80
C ALA A 93 8.49 5.46 7.77
N TRP A 94 8.66 6.70 7.32
CA TRP A 94 7.83 7.28 6.25
C TRP A 94 8.05 6.57 4.91
N ILE A 95 9.31 6.29 4.54
CA ILE A 95 9.64 5.54 3.32
C ILE A 95 9.05 4.12 3.36
N ALA A 96 9.10 3.44 4.51
CA ALA A 96 8.48 2.13 4.68
C ALA A 96 6.96 2.18 4.42
N LYS A 97 6.27 3.22 4.93
CA LYS A 97 4.85 3.45 4.66
C LYS A 97 4.58 3.63 3.16
N GLU A 98 5.36 4.45 2.47
CA GLU A 98 5.18 4.68 1.02
C GLU A 98 5.45 3.41 0.22
N LYS A 99 6.50 2.64 0.55
CA LYS A 99 6.77 1.34 -0.10
C LYS A 99 5.63 0.34 0.08
N LEU A 100 5.01 0.30 1.26
CA LEU A 100 3.84 -0.55 1.50
C LEU A 100 2.63 -0.07 0.68
N ARG A 101 2.40 1.22 0.59
CA ARG A 101 1.34 1.79 -0.25
C ARG A 101 1.54 1.48 -1.74
N ASP A 102 2.76 1.62 -2.24
CA ASP A 102 3.13 1.26 -3.60
C ASP A 102 2.82 -0.22 -3.90
N LEU A 103 3.11 -1.11 -2.94
CA LEU A 103 2.78 -2.52 -3.04
C LEU A 103 1.26 -2.73 -3.10
N LEU A 104 0.52 -2.11 -2.17
CA LEU A 104 -0.94 -2.24 -2.10
C LEU A 104 -1.64 -1.63 -3.31
N GLY A 105 -1.09 -0.56 -3.89
CA GLY A 105 -1.59 0.07 -5.11
C GLY A 105 -1.51 -0.83 -6.35
N LEU A 106 -0.64 -1.85 -6.36
CA LEU A 106 -0.59 -2.83 -7.44
C LEU A 106 -1.70 -3.88 -7.34
N VAL A 107 -2.21 -4.14 -6.13
CA VAL A 107 -3.24 -5.16 -5.92
C VAL A 107 -4.53 -4.74 -6.63
N GLY A 108 -5.10 -5.65 -7.42
CA GLY A 108 -6.31 -5.39 -8.20
C GLY A 108 -6.07 -4.76 -9.59
N THR A 109 -4.85 -4.32 -9.92
CA THR A 109 -4.53 -3.80 -11.27
C THR A 109 -4.14 -4.90 -12.27
N GLY A 110 -3.95 -6.15 -11.79
CA GLY A 110 -3.54 -7.30 -12.61
C GLY A 110 -2.06 -7.26 -13.04
N PRO A 111 -1.12 -6.80 -12.18
CA PRO A 111 0.29 -6.76 -12.53
C PRO A 111 0.87 -8.18 -12.65
N ALA A 112 2.03 -8.31 -13.28
CA ALA A 112 2.78 -9.57 -13.26
C ALA A 112 3.17 -9.92 -11.81
N HIS A 113 3.11 -11.20 -11.44
CA HIS A 113 3.51 -11.69 -10.11
C HIS A 113 4.93 -11.23 -9.72
N SER A 114 5.84 -11.14 -10.69
CA SER A 114 7.21 -10.63 -10.51
C SER A 114 7.24 -9.19 -10.00
N ALA A 115 6.33 -8.33 -10.46
CA ALA A 115 6.25 -6.94 -10.02
C ALA A 115 5.83 -6.83 -8.56
N ILE A 116 4.84 -7.63 -8.14
CA ILE A 116 4.41 -7.70 -6.73
C ILE A 116 5.54 -8.22 -5.85
N SER A 117 6.19 -9.32 -6.26
CA SER A 117 7.30 -9.90 -5.51
C SER A 117 8.47 -8.94 -5.36
N ALA A 118 8.80 -8.18 -6.41
CA ALA A 118 9.86 -7.17 -6.37
C ALA A 118 9.54 -6.03 -5.38
N LYS A 119 8.32 -5.50 -5.39
CA LYS A 119 7.88 -4.46 -4.45
C LYS A 119 7.84 -4.97 -3.01
N LEU A 120 7.34 -6.18 -2.80
CA LEU A 120 7.29 -6.84 -1.51
C LEU A 120 8.70 -7.05 -0.94
N PHE A 121 9.62 -7.56 -1.77
CA PHE A 121 11.03 -7.72 -1.37
C PHE A 121 11.69 -6.38 -1.03
N ALA A 122 11.44 -5.33 -1.82
CA ALA A 122 11.96 -3.99 -1.55
C ALA A 122 11.44 -3.42 -0.22
N PHE A 123 10.17 -3.67 0.12
CA PHE A 123 9.58 -3.29 1.39
C PHE A 123 10.23 -4.04 2.56
N TYR A 124 10.33 -5.37 2.49
CA TYR A 124 10.95 -6.19 3.56
C TYR A 124 12.40 -5.83 3.78
N ARG A 125 13.18 -5.73 2.71
CA ARG A 125 14.58 -5.33 2.78
C ARG A 125 14.75 -3.99 3.49
N TRP A 126 13.92 -3.00 3.13
CA TRP A 126 13.96 -1.69 3.78
C TRP A 126 13.66 -1.77 5.27
N CYS A 127 12.58 -2.45 5.64
CA CYS A 127 12.19 -2.58 7.06
C CYS A 127 13.25 -3.30 7.90
N LEU A 128 13.83 -4.38 7.38
CA LEU A 128 14.83 -5.18 8.12
C LEU A 128 16.19 -4.49 8.19
N GLN A 129 16.62 -3.78 7.13
CA GLN A 129 17.90 -3.06 7.12
C GLN A 129 17.87 -1.76 7.93
N SER A 130 16.70 -1.24 8.27
CA SER A 130 16.57 -0.02 9.05
C SER A 130 17.03 -0.13 10.51
N GLY A 131 17.07 -1.35 11.07
CA GLY A 131 17.34 -1.56 12.50
C GLY A 131 16.26 -1.01 13.44
N ILE A 132 15.12 -0.60 12.91
CA ILE A 132 14.03 0.01 13.69
C ILE A 132 13.00 -1.08 14.03
N GLY A 133 12.98 -1.53 15.30
CA GLY A 133 12.10 -2.63 15.74
C GLY A 133 10.59 -2.42 15.46
N GLY A 134 10.15 -1.16 15.27
CA GLY A 134 8.80 -0.85 14.81
C GLY A 134 8.54 -1.30 13.36
N LEU A 135 9.54 -1.11 12.48
CA LEU A 135 9.47 -1.51 11.08
C LEU A 135 9.62 -3.01 10.90
N GLU A 136 10.44 -3.66 11.72
CA GLU A 136 10.55 -5.13 11.73
C GLU A 136 9.21 -5.77 12.09
N ARG A 137 8.50 -5.26 13.10
CA ARG A 137 7.15 -5.72 13.46
C ARG A 137 6.13 -5.46 12.36
N LEU A 138 6.22 -4.31 11.68
CA LEU A 138 5.38 -4.01 10.53
C LEU A 138 5.62 -5.03 9.41
N ALA A 139 6.87 -5.32 9.09
CA ALA A 139 7.24 -6.31 8.08
C ALA A 139 6.72 -7.72 8.44
N ALA A 140 6.86 -8.15 9.69
CA ALA A 140 6.35 -9.43 10.17
C ALA A 140 4.83 -9.53 10.03
N THR A 141 4.09 -8.45 10.35
CA THR A 141 2.63 -8.42 10.20
C THR A 141 2.22 -8.48 8.73
N VAL A 142 2.87 -7.70 7.85
CA VAL A 142 2.62 -7.76 6.40
C VAL A 142 2.94 -9.15 5.84
N GLY A 143 4.00 -9.82 6.36
CA GLY A 143 4.36 -11.19 5.99
C GLY A 143 3.28 -12.22 6.33
N ALA A 144 2.65 -12.09 7.49
CA ALA A 144 1.53 -12.96 7.87
C ALA A 144 0.32 -12.82 6.93
N TRP A 145 0.12 -11.62 6.35
CA TRP A 145 -0.98 -11.33 5.42
C TRP A 145 -0.63 -11.56 3.95
N GLN A 146 0.64 -11.81 3.66
CA GLN A 146 1.13 -11.99 2.29
C GLN A 146 0.38 -13.08 1.53
N SER A 147 0.11 -14.21 2.17
CA SER A 147 -0.62 -15.34 1.57
C SER A 147 -2.04 -14.95 1.18
N GLU A 148 -2.70 -14.11 1.97
CA GLU A 148 -4.06 -13.63 1.74
C GLU A 148 -4.08 -12.59 0.60
N VAL A 149 -3.13 -11.68 0.57
CA VAL A 149 -2.98 -10.67 -0.51
C VAL A 149 -2.74 -11.36 -1.86
N ILE A 150 -1.84 -12.35 -1.92
CA ILE A 150 -1.55 -13.10 -3.15
C ILE A 150 -2.74 -13.99 -3.56
N ALA A 151 -3.44 -14.59 -2.61
CA ALA A 151 -4.63 -15.42 -2.88
C ALA A 151 -5.77 -14.57 -3.46
N ALA A 152 -6.01 -13.39 -2.92
CA ALA A 152 -7.03 -12.47 -3.38
C ALA A 152 -6.77 -12.00 -4.83
N GLU A 153 -5.52 -11.75 -5.18
CA GLU A 153 -5.15 -11.36 -6.54
C GLU A 153 -5.36 -12.50 -7.55
N ARG A 154 -5.01 -13.73 -7.18
CA ARG A 154 -5.30 -14.92 -8.01
C ARG A 154 -6.80 -15.12 -8.22
N ALA A 155 -7.62 -14.85 -7.22
CA ALA A 155 -9.09 -14.93 -7.33
C ALA A 155 -9.64 -13.84 -8.27
N SER A 156 -9.12 -12.62 -8.20
CA SER A 156 -9.47 -11.51 -9.09
C SER A 156 -9.14 -11.80 -10.56
N LEU A 157 -7.98 -12.41 -10.83
CA LEU A 157 -7.56 -12.82 -12.17
C LEU A 157 -8.45 -13.93 -12.73
N LYS A 158 -8.82 -14.94 -11.91
CA LYS A 158 -9.76 -16.01 -12.31
C LYS A 158 -11.15 -15.46 -12.62
N GLY A 159 -11.66 -14.52 -11.84
CA GLY A 159 -12.95 -13.89 -12.09
C GLY A 159 -13.01 -13.09 -13.40
N ARG A 160 -11.90 -12.45 -13.79
CA ARG A 160 -11.80 -11.77 -15.10
C ARG A 160 -11.72 -12.74 -16.28
N ALA A 161 -11.00 -13.86 -16.12
CA ALA A 161 -10.89 -14.88 -17.18
C ALA A 161 -12.22 -15.62 -17.43
N SER A 162 -13.03 -15.83 -16.40
CA SER A 162 -14.33 -16.49 -16.53
C SER A 162 -15.46 -15.56 -17.02
N GLY A 163 -15.34 -14.25 -16.81
CA GLY A 163 -16.29 -13.24 -17.31
C GLY A 163 -16.14 -12.90 -18.79
N GLY A 164 -14.99 -13.22 -19.41
CA GLY A 164 -14.72 -12.95 -20.82
C GLY A 164 -15.24 -13.98 -21.81
N ALA A 165 -15.73 -15.14 -21.36
CA ALA A 165 -16.17 -16.24 -22.24
C ALA A 165 -17.67 -16.26 -22.58
N ALA A 166 -18.47 -15.34 -22.03
CA ALA A 166 -19.94 -15.34 -22.22
C ALA A 166 -20.43 -14.30 -23.23
N GLY A 167 -19.64 -13.87 -24.20
CA GLY A 167 -20.02 -12.80 -25.12
C GLY A 167 -19.59 -12.93 -26.58
N LEU A 168 -19.30 -14.14 -27.11
CA LEU A 168 -19.12 -14.33 -28.55
C LEU A 168 -20.25 -15.18 -29.12
N LEU A 169 -21.36 -14.52 -29.47
CA LEU A 169 -22.30 -15.05 -30.49
C LEU A 169 -21.74 -14.71 -31.89
N PRO A 170 -21.76 -15.65 -32.86
CA PRO A 170 -21.24 -15.38 -34.19
C PRO A 170 -22.24 -14.54 -34.98
N GLY A 171 -21.96 -13.23 -35.09
CA GLY A 171 -22.69 -12.27 -35.92
C GLY A 171 -21.98 -12.04 -37.25
N ARG A 172 -22.34 -12.85 -38.25
CA ARG A 172 -22.50 -12.57 -39.71
C ARG A 172 -21.54 -11.52 -40.31
N ALA A 173 -20.58 -12.06 -41.05
CA ALA A 173 -19.82 -11.33 -42.06
C ALA A 173 -20.74 -10.74 -43.12
N LYS A 174 -20.66 -9.46 -43.39
CA LYS A 174 -20.93 -8.81 -44.66
C LYS A 174 -19.92 -7.73 -44.90
N GLY A 175 -19.23 -7.89 -46.03
CA GLY A 175 -18.08 -7.15 -46.47
C GLY A 175 -18.34 -5.67 -46.69
N ILE A 176 -17.22 -4.97 -46.71
CA ILE A 176 -16.94 -3.88 -47.66
C ILE A 176 -15.42 -3.89 -47.82
N GLY A 177 -15.01 -4.19 -49.05
CA GLY A 177 -13.63 -4.00 -49.52
C GLY A 177 -13.43 -2.55 -49.94
N ALA A 178 -12.19 -2.27 -50.26
CA ALA A 178 -11.65 -1.09 -50.94
C ALA A 178 -11.55 0.20 -50.14
N ALA A 179 -10.34 0.51 -49.72
CA ALA A 179 -9.60 1.78 -49.94
C ALA A 179 -8.30 1.77 -49.16
N LEU A 180 -7.28 1.18 -49.76
CA LEU A 180 -5.88 1.42 -49.43
C LEU A 180 -5.15 1.57 -50.74
N GLU A 181 -4.97 2.82 -51.18
CA GLU A 181 -3.84 3.27 -52.01
C GLU A 181 -3.88 4.80 -52.02
N GLU A 182 -2.71 5.37 -51.95
CA GLU A 182 -2.28 6.76 -52.09
C GLU A 182 -2.06 7.56 -50.77
N ALA A 183 -0.74 7.56 -50.44
CA ALA A 183 0.16 8.71 -50.34
C ALA A 183 1.46 8.26 -49.67
N SER A 184 2.43 8.06 -50.46
CA SER A 184 3.78 8.59 -50.69
C SER A 184 4.51 9.05 -49.45
#